data_432202bf79e220cf2faad90e42671b7c
#
_entry.id   432202bf79e220cf2faad90e42671b7c
#
_cell.length_a   1.000
_cell.length_b   1.000
_cell.length_c   1.000
_cell.angle_alpha   90.00
_cell.angle_beta   90.00
_cell.angle_gamma   90.00
#
_symmetry.space_group_name_H-M   'P 1'
#
loop_
_entity.id
_entity.type
_entity.pdbx_description
1 polymer ?
#
loop_
_entity_poly.entity_id
_entity_poly.type
_entity_poly.pdbx_seq_one_letter_code
_entity_poly.pdbx_strand_id
1 'polypeptide(L)'
;MRLQRNESGLRLLTEPFFLTFAQDTIMQSIGTPLLWGSFTVVVLIMLAIDLLLQGRRGAQTMSFRQAAIWSLIWVSVSLLFAAAFWWYLDTHAGREVATTQTLAFLTGYVLEKALAVDNVFVWLMLFSYFAIPPQLQRRVLIYGVLGAIVLRTIMIFAGSWLVMQFSWILYIFGAFLLFTGIKMALAREDDTAVGDKPVVRWLRQHLRMTDSLEGEKFFIRRNGVLFATPLLLVLIMVELSDVIFAVDSIPAIFAVTTDPFIVLTSNLFAILGLRAMYFLLSNVAERFSMLKYGLAVVLVFIGIKMLIVEFYHIPVAVSLSVVGVILGGTLLINAWVNRRNDRRRISP
;
A
#
# COMPACT_ATOMS: atom_id res chain seq x y z
N MET A 1 15.91 33.18 45.79
CA MET A 1 15.95 31.86 45.14
C MET A 1 14.52 31.44 44.83
N ARG A 2 13.98 31.78 43.64
CA ARG A 2 12.59 31.45 43.24
C ARG A 2 12.68 30.20 42.35
N LEU A 3 12.03 29.12 42.82
CA LEU A 3 11.85 27.88 42.10
C LEU A 3 10.88 28.16 40.94
N GLN A 4 11.37 28.15 39.69
CA GLN A 4 10.52 28.00 38.49
C GLN A 4 9.92 26.61 38.52
N ARG A 5 8.62 26.52 38.78
CA ARG A 5 7.82 25.31 38.58
C ARG A 5 7.75 25.03 37.11
N ASN A 6 8.20 23.87 36.75
CA ASN A 6 8.20 23.33 35.40
C ASN A 6 6.74 23.07 34.94
N GLU A 7 6.18 23.96 34.14
CA GLU A 7 4.80 23.85 33.58
C GLU A 7 4.63 22.76 32.52
N SER A 8 5.72 22.12 32.13
CA SER A 8 5.69 21.04 31.10
C SER A 8 5.09 19.71 31.60
N GLY A 9 5.03 19.50 32.94
CA GLY A 9 4.50 18.26 33.51
C GLY A 9 2.97 18.17 33.63
N LEU A 10 2.25 19.31 33.54
CA LEU A 10 0.80 19.34 33.73
C LEU A 10 0.00 19.29 32.42
N ARG A 11 0.64 19.58 31.27
CA ARG A 11 -0.02 19.50 29.95
C ARG A 11 -0.24 18.08 29.44
N LEU A 12 0.53 17.11 29.95
CA LEU A 12 0.46 15.71 29.52
C LEU A 12 -0.79 14.95 29.99
N LEU A 13 -1.60 15.53 30.91
CA LEU A 13 -2.76 14.85 31.46
C LEU A 13 -4.12 15.33 30.95
N THR A 14 -4.18 16.36 30.11
CA THR A 14 -5.44 16.99 29.70
C THR A 14 -5.70 16.99 28.21
N GLU A 15 -4.69 16.74 27.37
CA GLU A 15 -4.90 16.55 25.92
C GLU A 15 -4.95 15.05 25.58
N PRO A 16 -5.86 14.61 24.70
CA PRO A 16 -5.87 13.21 24.29
C PRO A 16 -4.53 12.89 23.64
N PHE A 17 -3.82 11.92 24.21
CA PHE A 17 -2.50 11.41 23.77
C PHE A 17 -2.32 11.37 22.24
N PHE A 18 -3.40 11.11 21.50
CA PHE A 18 -3.42 11.03 20.06
C PHE A 18 -3.24 12.40 19.36
N LEU A 19 -3.72 13.50 19.95
CA LEU A 19 -3.58 14.84 19.36
C LEU A 19 -2.18 15.40 19.55
N THR A 20 -1.60 15.23 20.75
CA THR A 20 -0.20 15.62 21.02
C THR A 20 0.77 14.82 20.15
N PHE A 21 0.53 13.51 20.04
CA PHE A 21 1.26 12.60 19.19
C PHE A 21 1.24 13.02 17.70
N ALA A 22 0.06 13.31 17.17
CA ALA A 22 -0.07 13.77 15.77
C ALA A 22 0.60 15.12 15.56
N GLN A 23 0.54 16.01 16.54
CA GLN A 23 1.10 17.36 16.46
C GLN A 23 2.63 17.34 16.47
N ASP A 24 3.26 16.53 17.33
CA ASP A 24 4.73 16.39 17.38
C ASP A 24 5.27 15.76 16.09
N THR A 25 4.58 14.77 15.54
CA THR A 25 4.95 14.12 14.28
C THR A 25 4.83 15.07 13.09
N ILE A 26 3.80 15.93 13.06
CA ILE A 26 3.59 16.92 12.00
C ILE A 26 4.62 18.05 12.07
N MET A 27 5.05 18.47 13.27
CA MET A 27 6.03 19.56 13.42
C MET A 27 7.45 19.21 12.94
N GLN A 28 7.79 17.92 12.84
CA GLN A 28 9.09 17.46 12.31
C GLN A 28 9.04 17.10 10.81
N SER A 29 7.92 17.30 10.15
CA SER A 29 7.70 17.00 8.74
C SER A 29 7.92 18.23 7.86
N ILE A 30 8.37 18.01 6.61
CA ILE A 30 8.36 19.03 5.54
C ILE A 30 6.91 19.44 5.15
N GLY A 31 5.93 18.66 5.59
CA GLY A 31 4.51 18.90 5.37
C GLY A 31 4.01 20.12 6.12
N THR A 32 3.97 21.28 5.47
CA THR A 32 3.31 22.47 6.00
C THR A 32 1.79 22.23 6.12
N PRO A 33 1.06 23.00 6.95
CA PRO A 33 -0.42 22.91 7.02
C PRO A 33 -1.09 23.05 5.66
N LEU A 34 -0.53 23.87 4.76
CA LEU A 34 -1.01 24.02 3.38
C LEU A 34 -0.83 22.74 2.58
N LEU A 35 0.33 22.09 2.68
CA LEU A 35 0.62 20.83 1.99
C LEU A 35 -0.27 19.70 2.50
N TRP A 36 -0.44 19.56 3.82
CA TRP A 36 -1.35 18.58 4.41
C TRP A 36 -2.82 18.82 3.99
N GLY A 37 -3.26 20.09 4.02
CA GLY A 37 -4.61 20.47 3.61
C GLY A 37 -4.86 20.22 2.12
N SER A 38 -3.96 20.66 1.24
CA SER A 38 -4.06 20.43 -0.21
C SER A 38 -4.04 18.96 -0.58
N PHE A 39 -3.15 18.18 0.05
CA PHE A 39 -3.10 16.75 -0.13
C PHE A 39 -4.40 16.05 0.28
N THR A 40 -4.94 16.39 1.47
CA THR A 40 -6.21 15.83 1.95
C THR A 40 -7.36 16.14 0.98
N VAL A 41 -7.45 17.38 0.48
CA VAL A 41 -8.45 17.75 -0.51
C VAL A 41 -8.29 16.95 -1.81
N VAL A 42 -7.06 16.80 -2.32
CA VAL A 42 -6.78 16.00 -3.53
C VAL A 42 -7.22 14.55 -3.31
N VAL A 43 -6.85 13.92 -2.19
CA VAL A 43 -7.24 12.54 -1.88
C VAL A 43 -8.76 12.40 -1.78
N LEU A 44 -9.45 13.32 -1.12
CA LEU A 44 -10.92 13.29 -1.03
C LEU A 44 -11.58 13.43 -2.39
N ILE A 45 -11.08 14.32 -3.25
CA ILE A 45 -11.58 14.48 -4.62
C ILE A 45 -11.34 13.18 -5.42
N MET A 46 -10.13 12.60 -5.32
CA MET A 46 -9.81 11.36 -5.99
C MET A 46 -10.73 10.21 -5.54
N LEU A 47 -10.96 10.08 -4.24
CA LEU A 47 -11.90 9.10 -3.68
C LEU A 47 -13.33 9.35 -4.16
N ALA A 48 -13.79 10.60 -4.14
CA ALA A 48 -15.13 10.96 -4.62
C ALA A 48 -15.29 10.62 -6.11
N ILE A 49 -14.29 10.93 -6.95
CA ILE A 49 -14.30 10.56 -8.36
C ILE A 49 -14.34 9.04 -8.51
N ASP A 50 -13.50 8.30 -7.77
CA ASP A 50 -13.46 6.85 -7.83
C ASP A 50 -14.78 6.20 -7.40
N LEU A 51 -15.43 6.73 -6.37
CA LEU A 51 -16.73 6.25 -5.88
C LEU A 51 -17.90 6.64 -6.79
N LEU A 52 -17.98 7.91 -7.23
CA LEU A 52 -19.11 8.44 -7.96
C LEU A 52 -19.17 7.97 -9.41
N LEU A 53 -18.02 7.98 -10.13
CA LEU A 53 -18.00 7.58 -11.55
C LEU A 53 -18.32 6.10 -11.73
N GLN A 54 -18.07 5.28 -10.72
CA GLN A 54 -18.33 3.86 -10.76
C GLN A 54 -19.67 3.49 -10.11
N GLY A 55 -20.23 4.36 -9.26
CA GLY A 55 -21.59 4.22 -8.73
C GLY A 55 -22.67 4.21 -9.83
N ARG A 56 -22.46 4.99 -10.87
CA ARG A 56 -23.42 5.17 -11.98
C ARG A 56 -23.46 4.02 -12.99
N ARG A 57 -22.46 3.11 -13.02
CA ARG A 57 -22.33 2.06 -14.07
C ARG A 57 -22.90 0.70 -13.70
N GLY A 58 -23.59 0.56 -12.57
CA GLY A 58 -24.20 -0.71 -12.16
C GLY A 58 -23.19 -1.86 -11.99
N ALA A 59 -23.65 -3.10 -12.10
CA ALA A 59 -22.88 -4.33 -11.91
C ALA A 59 -21.93 -4.70 -13.08
N GLN A 60 -21.63 -3.77 -14.00
CA GLN A 60 -20.75 -4.07 -15.15
C GLN A 60 -19.28 -4.15 -14.71
N THR A 61 -18.62 -5.23 -15.13
CA THR A 61 -17.18 -5.42 -14.97
C THR A 61 -16.42 -4.41 -15.85
N MET A 62 -15.35 -3.82 -15.29
CA MET A 62 -14.52 -2.88 -16.04
C MET A 62 -13.76 -3.63 -17.14
N SER A 63 -13.83 -3.13 -18.39
CA SER A 63 -13.04 -3.72 -19.47
C SER A 63 -11.54 -3.45 -19.28
N PHE A 64 -10.69 -4.31 -19.86
CA PHE A 64 -9.23 -4.15 -19.83
C PHE A 64 -8.79 -2.73 -20.28
N ARG A 65 -9.34 -2.22 -21.40
CA ARG A 65 -9.02 -0.88 -21.90
C ARG A 65 -9.41 0.22 -20.92
N GLN A 66 -10.58 0.11 -20.29
CA GLN A 66 -11.00 1.07 -19.26
C GLN A 66 -10.11 1.02 -18.04
N ALA A 67 -9.75 -0.19 -17.57
CA ALA A 67 -8.84 -0.39 -16.45
C ALA A 67 -7.46 0.21 -16.73
N ALA A 68 -6.92 0.02 -17.94
CA ALA A 68 -5.65 0.60 -18.37
C ALA A 68 -5.70 2.14 -18.39
N ILE A 69 -6.77 2.73 -18.95
CA ILE A 69 -6.96 4.19 -18.99
C ILE A 69 -7.04 4.75 -17.56
N TRP A 70 -7.81 4.15 -16.67
CA TRP A 70 -7.92 4.59 -15.28
C TRP A 70 -6.59 4.45 -14.53
N SER A 71 -5.86 3.34 -14.73
CA SER A 71 -4.52 3.17 -14.15
C SER A 71 -3.58 4.28 -14.62
N LEU A 72 -3.60 4.62 -15.91
CA LEU A 72 -2.79 5.71 -16.46
C LEU A 72 -3.18 7.07 -15.88
N ILE A 73 -4.49 7.35 -15.72
CA ILE A 73 -4.98 8.57 -15.09
C ILE A 73 -4.43 8.70 -13.67
N TRP A 74 -4.50 7.64 -12.86
CA TRP A 74 -4.01 7.66 -11.47
C TRP A 74 -2.49 7.87 -11.40
N VAL A 75 -1.72 7.24 -12.28
CA VAL A 75 -0.28 7.48 -12.41
C VAL A 75 -0.01 8.93 -12.80
N SER A 76 -0.75 9.48 -13.77
CA SER A 76 -0.59 10.87 -14.21
C SER A 76 -0.89 11.87 -13.10
N VAL A 77 -1.93 11.64 -12.30
CA VAL A 77 -2.27 12.50 -11.14
C VAL A 77 -1.15 12.46 -10.11
N SER A 78 -0.56 11.28 -9.84
CA SER A 78 0.57 11.15 -8.92
C SER A 78 1.82 11.90 -9.41
N LEU A 79 2.10 11.85 -10.72
CA LEU A 79 3.21 12.59 -11.33
C LEU A 79 2.97 14.10 -11.35
N LEU A 80 1.72 14.54 -11.59
CA LEU A 80 1.35 15.96 -11.49
C LEU A 80 1.49 16.48 -10.05
N PHE A 81 1.10 15.67 -9.06
CA PHE A 81 1.36 16.01 -7.66
C PHE A 81 2.86 16.12 -7.38
N ALA A 82 3.69 15.19 -7.85
CA ALA A 82 5.13 15.25 -7.70
C ALA A 82 5.73 16.53 -8.32
N ALA A 83 5.27 16.93 -9.51
CA ALA A 83 5.71 18.15 -10.18
C ALA A 83 5.28 19.42 -9.41
N ALA A 84 4.04 19.46 -8.91
CA ALA A 84 3.55 20.56 -8.10
C ALA A 84 4.27 20.65 -6.75
N PHE A 85 4.55 19.50 -6.12
CA PHE A 85 5.31 19.39 -4.88
C PHE A 85 6.76 19.89 -5.07
N TRP A 86 7.42 19.46 -6.14
CA TRP A 86 8.74 19.94 -6.49
C TRP A 86 8.76 21.46 -6.70
N TRP A 87 7.81 21.99 -7.48
CA TRP A 87 7.73 23.43 -7.74
C TRP A 87 7.48 24.23 -6.45
N TYR A 88 6.61 23.76 -5.58
CA TYR A 88 6.35 24.39 -4.29
C TYR A 88 7.60 24.43 -3.42
N LEU A 89 8.31 23.32 -3.33
CA LEU A 89 9.53 23.24 -2.53
C LEU A 89 10.69 24.05 -3.14
N ASP A 90 10.82 24.09 -4.47
CA ASP A 90 11.87 24.90 -5.15
C ASP A 90 11.71 26.39 -4.78
N THR A 91 10.46 26.87 -4.67
CA THR A 91 10.17 28.27 -4.35
C THR A 91 10.29 28.61 -2.85
N HIS A 92 10.12 27.63 -1.94
CA HIS A 92 10.05 27.88 -0.49
C HIS A 92 11.24 27.30 0.30
N ALA A 93 11.85 26.24 -0.16
CA ALA A 93 12.90 25.51 0.55
C ALA A 93 14.20 25.34 -0.26
N GLY A 94 14.19 25.75 -1.53
CA GLY A 94 15.34 25.67 -2.43
C GLY A 94 15.40 24.36 -3.23
N ARG A 95 16.15 24.42 -4.33
CA ARG A 95 16.20 23.38 -5.38
C ARG A 95 16.72 22.03 -4.89
N GLU A 96 17.71 22.02 -4.02
CA GLU A 96 18.29 20.78 -3.49
C GLU A 96 17.25 20.01 -2.65
N VAL A 97 16.56 20.71 -1.75
CA VAL A 97 15.48 20.13 -0.92
C VAL A 97 14.35 19.65 -1.81
N ALA A 98 13.90 20.48 -2.77
CA ALA A 98 12.83 20.13 -3.71
C ALA A 98 13.15 18.83 -4.46
N THR A 99 14.36 18.72 -4.98
CA THR A 99 14.77 17.54 -5.75
C THR A 99 14.86 16.31 -4.87
N THR A 100 15.51 16.41 -3.70
CA THR A 100 15.68 15.27 -2.79
C THR A 100 14.34 14.73 -2.29
N GLN A 101 13.43 15.61 -1.86
CA GLN A 101 12.15 15.22 -1.29
C GLN A 101 11.18 14.69 -2.36
N THR A 102 11.21 15.27 -3.57
CA THR A 102 10.39 14.75 -4.67
C THR A 102 10.90 13.39 -5.16
N LEU A 103 12.21 13.17 -5.21
CA LEU A 103 12.78 11.85 -5.51
C LEU A 103 12.41 10.83 -4.42
N ALA A 104 12.38 11.24 -3.14
CA ALA A 104 11.92 10.38 -2.05
C ALA A 104 10.45 10.00 -2.23
N PHE A 105 9.56 10.95 -2.56
CA PHE A 105 8.17 10.69 -2.89
C PHE A 105 8.02 9.72 -4.07
N LEU A 106 8.73 9.96 -5.17
CA LEU A 106 8.68 9.09 -6.35
C LEU A 106 9.20 7.68 -6.05
N THR A 107 10.27 7.57 -5.26
CA THR A 107 10.81 6.27 -4.85
C THR A 107 9.78 5.50 -4.01
N GLY A 108 9.20 6.16 -2.99
CA GLY A 108 8.15 5.57 -2.16
C GLY A 108 6.93 5.16 -2.98
N TYR A 109 6.50 6.01 -3.92
CA TYR A 109 5.39 5.72 -4.83
C TYR A 109 5.65 4.49 -5.71
N VAL A 110 6.84 4.39 -6.32
CA VAL A 110 7.21 3.26 -7.19
C VAL A 110 7.32 1.97 -6.39
N LEU A 111 7.96 2.03 -5.20
CA LEU A 111 8.06 0.89 -4.29
C LEU A 111 6.69 0.37 -3.88
N GLU A 112 5.85 1.26 -3.37
CA GLU A 112 4.51 0.89 -2.92
C GLU A 112 3.65 0.39 -4.08
N LYS A 113 3.74 1.02 -5.25
CA LYS A 113 3.01 0.58 -6.45
C LYS A 113 3.44 -0.80 -6.91
N ALA A 114 4.73 -1.13 -6.82
CA ALA A 114 5.27 -2.44 -7.15
C ALA A 114 4.81 -3.51 -6.15
N LEU A 115 4.91 -3.23 -4.84
CA LEU A 115 4.45 -4.12 -3.77
C LEU A 115 2.93 -4.31 -3.79
N ALA A 116 2.19 -3.28 -4.18
CA ALA A 116 0.72 -3.34 -4.30
C ALA A 116 0.22 -4.31 -5.38
N VAL A 117 1.06 -4.72 -6.34
CA VAL A 117 0.70 -5.78 -7.29
C VAL A 117 0.49 -7.12 -6.58
N ASP A 118 1.30 -7.44 -5.57
CA ASP A 118 1.14 -8.67 -4.79
C ASP A 118 -0.18 -8.66 -4.00
N ASN A 119 -0.60 -7.50 -3.48
CA ASN A 119 -1.91 -7.34 -2.84
C ASN A 119 -3.04 -7.72 -3.80
N VAL A 120 -2.94 -7.28 -5.06
CA VAL A 120 -3.93 -7.60 -6.09
C VAL A 120 -3.98 -9.10 -6.38
N PHE A 121 -2.84 -9.80 -6.43
CA PHE A 121 -2.84 -11.26 -6.61
C PHE A 121 -3.51 -11.99 -5.44
N VAL A 122 -3.28 -11.56 -4.21
CA VAL A 122 -3.98 -12.13 -3.04
C VAL A 122 -5.49 -11.87 -3.12
N TRP A 123 -5.91 -10.69 -3.56
CA TRP A 123 -7.34 -10.40 -3.76
C TRP A 123 -7.96 -11.30 -4.82
N LEU A 124 -7.28 -11.51 -5.95
CA LEU A 124 -7.71 -12.44 -7.01
C LEU A 124 -7.88 -13.86 -6.46
N MET A 125 -6.91 -14.32 -5.66
CA MET A 125 -6.96 -15.64 -5.02
C MET A 125 -8.12 -15.74 -4.02
N LEU A 126 -8.32 -14.72 -3.18
CA LEU A 126 -9.43 -14.68 -2.22
C LEU A 126 -10.79 -14.74 -2.92
N PHE A 127 -10.99 -13.92 -3.96
CA PHE A 127 -12.25 -13.92 -4.71
C PHE A 127 -12.49 -15.23 -5.44
N SER A 128 -11.47 -15.87 -5.97
CA SER A 128 -11.53 -17.18 -6.61
C SER A 128 -11.89 -18.27 -5.58
N TYR A 129 -11.16 -18.30 -4.45
CA TYR A 129 -11.37 -19.29 -3.39
C TYR A 129 -12.79 -19.25 -2.79
N PHE A 130 -13.29 -18.03 -2.52
CA PHE A 130 -14.63 -17.84 -1.98
C PHE A 130 -15.73 -17.80 -3.06
N ALA A 131 -15.39 -18.07 -4.32
CA ALA A 131 -16.28 -18.03 -5.47
C ALA A 131 -17.12 -16.73 -5.53
N ILE A 132 -16.50 -15.57 -5.27
CA ILE A 132 -17.19 -14.27 -5.27
C ILE A 132 -17.44 -13.82 -6.71
N PRO A 133 -18.71 -13.67 -7.13
CA PRO A 133 -19.05 -13.22 -8.48
C PRO A 133 -18.44 -11.83 -8.77
N PRO A 134 -18.01 -11.55 -10.02
CA PRO A 134 -17.38 -10.28 -10.40
C PRO A 134 -18.19 -9.03 -10.02
N GLN A 135 -19.53 -9.15 -10.02
CA GLN A 135 -20.46 -8.08 -9.65
C GLN A 135 -20.31 -7.67 -8.17
N LEU A 136 -19.99 -8.61 -7.28
CA LEU A 136 -19.85 -8.39 -5.84
C LEU A 136 -18.41 -8.02 -5.44
N GLN A 137 -17.39 -8.40 -6.24
CA GLN A 137 -15.99 -8.07 -6.00
C GLN A 137 -15.79 -6.56 -5.90
N ARG A 138 -16.46 -5.79 -6.75
CA ARG A 138 -16.41 -4.33 -6.73
C ARG A 138 -16.70 -3.74 -5.36
N ARG A 139 -17.72 -4.25 -4.67
CA ARG A 139 -18.09 -3.76 -3.34
C ARG A 139 -17.01 -4.02 -2.31
N VAL A 140 -16.44 -5.22 -2.32
CA VAL A 140 -15.30 -5.56 -1.44
C VAL A 140 -14.09 -4.67 -1.74
N LEU A 141 -13.78 -4.44 -3.02
CA LEU A 141 -12.66 -3.58 -3.43
C LEU A 141 -12.83 -2.12 -2.99
N ILE A 142 -14.06 -1.58 -3.01
CA ILE A 142 -14.33 -0.20 -2.53
C ILE A 142 -14.04 -0.11 -1.03
N TYR A 143 -14.61 -0.98 -0.23
CA TYR A 143 -14.44 -0.96 1.22
C TYR A 143 -13.01 -1.36 1.61
N GLY A 144 -12.39 -2.30 0.88
CA GLY A 144 -10.99 -2.68 1.06
C GLY A 144 -10.03 -1.52 0.83
N VAL A 145 -10.21 -0.73 -0.24
CA VAL A 145 -9.38 0.46 -0.45
C VAL A 145 -9.59 1.51 0.63
N LEU A 146 -10.83 1.72 1.09
CA LEU A 146 -11.11 2.66 2.18
C LEU A 146 -10.48 2.21 3.50
N GLY A 147 -10.61 0.92 3.84
CA GLY A 147 -9.98 0.33 5.02
C GLY A 147 -8.46 0.39 4.95
N ALA A 148 -7.88 0.05 3.79
CA ALA A 148 -6.44 0.18 3.55
C ALA A 148 -5.92 1.60 3.79
N ILE A 149 -6.63 2.64 3.32
CA ILE A 149 -6.26 4.04 3.56
C ILE A 149 -6.22 4.34 5.07
N VAL A 150 -7.25 3.93 5.81
CA VAL A 150 -7.33 4.16 7.25
C VAL A 150 -6.24 3.40 8.00
N LEU A 151 -6.11 2.11 7.74
CA LEU A 151 -5.14 1.24 8.42
C LEU A 151 -3.70 1.68 8.15
N ARG A 152 -3.35 1.96 6.90
CA ARG A 152 -2.02 2.44 6.52
C ARG A 152 -1.70 3.82 7.09
N THR A 153 -2.69 4.73 7.13
CA THR A 153 -2.50 6.02 7.78
C THR A 153 -2.13 5.83 9.26
N ILE A 154 -2.86 4.99 9.99
CA ILE A 154 -2.56 4.68 11.38
C ILE A 154 -1.17 4.05 11.51
N MET A 155 -0.85 3.05 10.70
CA MET A 155 0.44 2.36 10.76
C MET A 155 1.62 3.25 10.39
N ILE A 156 1.46 4.16 9.42
CA ILE A 156 2.51 5.11 9.03
C ILE A 156 2.78 6.10 10.15
N PHE A 157 1.75 6.69 10.77
CA PHE A 157 1.97 7.60 11.89
C PHE A 157 2.56 6.88 13.10
N ALA A 158 2.07 5.68 13.43
CA ALA A 158 2.63 4.86 14.52
C ALA A 158 4.09 4.47 14.23
N GLY A 159 4.39 4.06 12.99
CA GLY A 159 5.74 3.71 12.55
C GLY A 159 6.69 4.92 12.53
N SER A 160 6.22 6.07 12.05
CA SER A 160 7.01 7.31 12.07
C SER A 160 7.38 7.70 13.50
N TRP A 161 6.42 7.69 14.40
CA TRP A 161 6.69 7.94 15.82
C TRP A 161 7.71 6.96 16.40
N LEU A 162 7.54 5.68 16.09
CA LEU A 162 8.41 4.63 16.61
C LEU A 162 9.86 4.85 16.13
N VAL A 163 10.05 5.20 14.85
CA VAL A 163 11.37 5.49 14.26
C VAL A 163 11.97 6.77 14.87
N MET A 164 11.13 7.79 15.14
CA MET A 164 11.58 9.04 15.76
C MET A 164 12.02 8.85 17.22
N GLN A 165 11.36 7.99 17.97
CA GLN A 165 11.72 7.69 19.36
C GLN A 165 12.89 6.71 19.47
N PHE A 166 12.99 5.76 18.55
CA PHE A 166 13.93 4.65 18.59
C PHE A 166 14.62 4.45 17.24
N SER A 167 15.63 5.24 16.92
CA SER A 167 16.36 5.17 15.65
C SER A 167 16.91 3.78 15.32
N TRP A 168 17.27 2.98 16.33
CA TRP A 168 17.74 1.60 16.18
C TRP A 168 16.69 0.65 15.55
N ILE A 169 15.41 1.04 15.58
CA ILE A 169 14.34 0.22 15.00
C ILE A 169 14.47 0.10 13.47
N LEU A 170 15.15 1.07 12.82
CA LEU A 170 15.47 0.99 11.39
C LEU A 170 16.34 -0.22 11.06
N TYR A 171 17.23 -0.65 11.97
CA TYR A 171 18.02 -1.87 11.77
C TYR A 171 17.16 -3.13 11.88
N ILE A 172 16.20 -3.15 12.80
CA ILE A 172 15.21 -4.24 12.87
C ILE A 172 14.41 -4.30 11.58
N PHE A 173 13.95 -3.16 11.09
CA PHE A 173 13.24 -3.10 9.81
C PHE A 173 14.12 -3.57 8.64
N GLY A 174 15.38 -3.17 8.60
CA GLY A 174 16.34 -3.63 7.58
C GLY A 174 16.55 -5.14 7.61
N ALA A 175 16.77 -5.71 8.80
CA ALA A 175 16.90 -7.16 8.98
C ALA A 175 15.62 -7.91 8.59
N PHE A 176 14.46 -7.38 8.96
CA PHE A 176 13.15 -7.92 8.62
C PHE A 176 12.91 -7.93 7.09
N LEU A 177 13.21 -6.83 6.40
CA LEU A 177 13.10 -6.74 4.94
C LEU A 177 14.05 -7.70 4.23
N LEU A 178 15.29 -7.81 4.72
CA LEU A 178 16.25 -8.75 4.19
C LEU A 178 15.74 -10.20 4.33
N PHE A 179 15.24 -10.55 5.51
CA PHE A 179 14.68 -11.88 5.77
C PHE A 179 13.45 -12.14 4.88
N THR A 180 12.52 -11.18 4.78
CA THR A 180 11.30 -11.29 3.95
C THR A 180 11.66 -11.43 2.48
N GLY A 181 12.60 -10.63 1.96
CA GLY A 181 13.06 -10.70 0.58
C GLY A 181 13.68 -12.06 0.25
N ILE A 182 14.55 -12.60 1.12
CA ILE A 182 15.15 -13.94 0.94
C ILE A 182 14.06 -15.02 0.98
N LYS A 183 13.16 -14.97 1.97
CA LYS A 183 12.04 -15.92 2.10
C LYS A 183 11.15 -15.90 0.85
N MET A 184 10.84 -14.71 0.34
CA MET A 184 10.01 -14.52 -0.87
C MET A 184 10.69 -15.10 -2.12
N ALA A 185 12.03 -14.93 -2.26
CA ALA A 185 12.79 -15.52 -3.35
C ALA A 185 12.81 -17.06 -3.32
N LEU A 186 12.80 -17.66 -2.12
CA LEU A 186 12.87 -19.12 -1.91
C LEU A 186 11.51 -19.80 -1.83
N ALA A 187 10.41 -19.03 -1.65
CA ALA A 187 9.05 -19.57 -1.51
C ALA A 187 8.58 -20.28 -2.78
N ARG A 188 8.09 -21.52 -2.63
CA ARG A 188 7.45 -22.28 -3.71
C ARG A 188 5.99 -21.84 -3.88
N GLU A 189 5.44 -22.08 -5.07
CA GLU A 189 4.07 -21.66 -5.41
C GLU A 189 2.96 -22.41 -4.64
N ASP A 190 3.29 -23.58 -4.05
CA ASP A 190 2.32 -24.45 -3.38
C ASP A 190 1.89 -23.98 -1.97
N ASP A 191 2.58 -23.00 -1.37
CA ASP A 191 2.31 -22.55 0.03
C ASP A 191 1.09 -21.58 0.17
N THR A 192 0.31 -21.39 -0.86
CA THR A 192 -0.71 -20.32 -0.93
C THR A 192 -2.16 -20.78 -0.67
N ALA A 193 -2.41 -21.96 -0.10
CA ALA A 193 -3.77 -22.38 0.25
C ALA A 193 -4.39 -21.47 1.33
N VAL A 194 -5.16 -20.47 0.86
CA VAL A 194 -5.76 -19.42 1.72
C VAL A 194 -6.88 -19.97 2.60
N GLY A 195 -7.51 -21.06 2.18
CA GLY A 195 -8.75 -21.57 2.79
C GLY A 195 -8.61 -22.26 4.14
N ASP A 196 -7.45 -22.85 4.40
CA ASP A 196 -7.17 -23.56 5.66
C ASP A 196 -6.49 -22.68 6.71
N LYS A 197 -6.37 -21.38 6.45
CA LYS A 197 -5.72 -20.46 7.40
C LYS A 197 -6.51 -20.44 8.72
N PRO A 198 -5.82 -20.50 9.86
CA PRO A 198 -6.45 -20.54 11.20
C PRO A 198 -7.38 -19.34 11.44
N VAL A 199 -7.11 -18.21 10.81
CA VAL A 199 -7.94 -16.99 10.89
C VAL A 199 -9.32 -17.21 10.28
N VAL A 200 -9.43 -17.86 9.11
CA VAL A 200 -10.73 -18.15 8.47
C VAL A 200 -11.58 -19.06 9.37
N ARG A 201 -10.96 -20.08 9.96
CA ARG A 201 -11.61 -20.99 10.90
C ARG A 201 -12.06 -20.26 12.15
N TRP A 202 -11.21 -19.42 12.72
CA TRP A 202 -11.53 -18.61 13.90
C TRP A 202 -12.70 -17.66 13.64
N LEU A 203 -12.71 -16.94 12.51
CA LEU A 203 -13.80 -16.04 12.12
C LEU A 203 -15.11 -16.79 11.95
N ARG A 204 -15.10 -17.97 11.31
CA ARG A 204 -16.31 -18.80 11.16
C ARG A 204 -16.85 -19.33 12.49
N GLN A 205 -16.00 -19.55 13.49
CA GLN A 205 -16.43 -20.01 14.81
C GLN A 205 -17.02 -18.90 15.67
N HIS A 206 -16.52 -17.65 15.52
CA HIS A 206 -16.92 -16.51 16.36
C HIS A 206 -17.98 -15.63 15.73
N LEU A 207 -18.11 -15.61 14.42
CA LEU A 207 -19.17 -14.89 13.71
C LEU A 207 -20.30 -15.83 13.33
N ARG A 208 -21.54 -15.40 13.61
CA ARG A 208 -22.71 -16.07 13.07
C ARG A 208 -22.79 -15.77 11.58
N MET A 209 -22.42 -16.74 10.75
CA MET A 209 -22.32 -16.56 9.31
C MET A 209 -23.48 -17.22 8.58
N THR A 210 -23.86 -16.65 7.43
CA THR A 210 -24.73 -17.30 6.46
C THR A 210 -23.95 -18.25 5.57
N ASP A 211 -24.55 -19.32 5.10
CA ASP A 211 -23.95 -20.30 4.19
C ASP A 211 -23.87 -19.77 2.75
N SER A 212 -24.69 -18.78 2.41
CA SER A 212 -24.80 -18.21 1.07
C SER A 212 -24.55 -16.70 1.02
N LEU A 213 -24.18 -16.23 -0.17
CA LEU A 213 -24.11 -14.82 -0.47
C LEU A 213 -25.52 -14.21 -0.52
N GLU A 214 -25.73 -13.10 0.17
CA GLU A 214 -27.01 -12.39 0.25
C GLU A 214 -26.92 -11.05 -0.53
N GLY A 215 -26.77 -11.15 -1.85
CA GLY A 215 -26.54 -10.02 -2.73
C GLY A 215 -25.28 -9.25 -2.31
N GLU A 216 -25.34 -7.92 -2.30
CA GLU A 216 -24.21 -7.06 -1.93
C GLU A 216 -24.10 -6.79 -0.40
N LYS A 217 -24.83 -7.48 0.45
CA LYS A 217 -24.88 -7.17 1.89
C LYS A 217 -23.73 -7.84 2.64
N PHE A 218 -23.07 -7.08 3.51
CA PHE A 218 -22.08 -7.62 4.47
C PHE A 218 -22.74 -8.21 5.70
N PHE A 219 -23.88 -7.62 6.12
CA PHE A 219 -24.68 -8.08 7.25
C PHE A 219 -26.13 -8.24 6.83
N ILE A 220 -26.79 -9.26 7.38
CA ILE A 220 -28.24 -9.47 7.25
C ILE A 220 -28.86 -9.73 8.62
N ARG A 221 -30.14 -9.40 8.76
CA ARG A 221 -30.89 -9.67 9.96
C ARG A 221 -31.97 -10.72 9.66
N ARG A 222 -31.88 -11.87 10.33
CA ARG A 222 -32.89 -12.94 10.26
C ARG A 222 -33.44 -13.19 11.65
N ASN A 223 -34.75 -13.12 11.81
CA ASN A 223 -35.44 -13.32 13.09
C ASN A 223 -34.89 -12.49 14.26
N GLY A 224 -34.53 -11.20 13.98
CA GLY A 224 -33.97 -10.30 14.98
C GLY A 224 -32.47 -10.48 15.25
N VAL A 225 -31.83 -11.52 14.74
CA VAL A 225 -30.41 -11.82 14.91
C VAL A 225 -29.59 -11.33 13.72
N LEU A 226 -28.46 -10.72 14.00
CA LEU A 226 -27.51 -10.25 12.99
C LEU A 226 -26.58 -11.39 12.55
N PHE A 227 -26.48 -11.61 11.24
CA PHE A 227 -25.58 -12.57 10.61
C PHE A 227 -24.61 -11.85 9.69
N ALA A 228 -23.34 -12.28 9.71
CA ALA A 228 -22.32 -11.90 8.75
C ALA A 228 -22.47 -12.74 7.47
N THR A 229 -22.20 -12.15 6.32
CA THR A 229 -22.21 -12.89 5.05
C THR A 229 -20.78 -13.33 4.66
N PRO A 230 -20.62 -14.30 3.74
CA PRO A 230 -19.31 -14.63 3.19
C PRO A 230 -18.60 -13.43 2.54
N LEU A 231 -19.35 -12.42 2.07
CA LEU A 231 -18.78 -11.19 1.51
C LEU A 231 -18.03 -10.37 2.58
N LEU A 232 -18.54 -10.33 3.82
CA LEU A 232 -17.82 -9.69 4.95
C LEU A 232 -16.54 -10.45 5.29
N LEU A 233 -16.59 -11.79 5.29
CA LEU A 233 -15.40 -12.60 5.55
C LEU A 233 -14.28 -12.27 4.55
N VAL A 234 -14.63 -12.18 3.27
CA VAL A 234 -13.67 -11.82 2.22
C VAL A 234 -13.13 -10.41 2.42
N LEU A 235 -13.97 -9.44 2.80
CA LEU A 235 -13.50 -8.09 3.12
C LEU A 235 -12.49 -8.11 4.28
N ILE A 236 -12.79 -8.81 5.37
CA ILE A 236 -11.85 -8.95 6.51
C ILE A 236 -10.53 -9.59 6.06
N MET A 237 -10.59 -10.60 5.19
CA MET A 237 -9.38 -11.24 4.67
C MET A 237 -8.57 -10.32 3.76
N VAL A 238 -9.22 -9.47 2.97
CA VAL A 238 -8.58 -8.42 2.16
C VAL A 238 -7.87 -7.41 3.05
N GLU A 239 -8.55 -6.89 4.09
CA GLU A 239 -7.96 -5.94 5.04
C GLU A 239 -6.79 -6.55 5.81
N LEU A 240 -6.94 -7.80 6.27
CA LEU A 240 -5.87 -8.50 6.97
C LEU A 240 -4.65 -8.72 6.08
N SER A 241 -4.86 -9.05 4.80
CA SER A 241 -3.75 -9.16 3.85
C SER A 241 -3.05 -7.82 3.64
N ASP A 242 -3.81 -6.71 3.55
CA ASP A 242 -3.21 -5.39 3.41
C ASP A 242 -2.37 -4.99 4.64
N VAL A 243 -2.82 -5.31 5.86
CA VAL A 243 -2.01 -5.11 7.08
C VAL A 243 -0.71 -5.91 7.01
N ILE A 244 -0.76 -7.18 6.60
CA ILE A 244 0.44 -8.02 6.47
C ILE A 244 1.41 -7.41 5.46
N PHE A 245 0.94 -6.95 4.31
CA PHE A 245 1.78 -6.30 3.31
C PHE A 245 2.29 -4.92 3.75
N ALA A 246 1.50 -4.18 4.54
CA ALA A 246 1.94 -2.91 5.09
C ALA A 246 3.10 -3.06 6.09
N VAL A 247 3.20 -4.21 6.79
CA VAL A 247 4.35 -4.54 7.64
C VAL A 247 5.65 -4.65 6.84
N ASP A 248 5.59 -5.06 5.58
CA ASP A 248 6.76 -5.10 4.67
C ASP A 248 6.99 -3.75 3.97
N SER A 249 5.92 -3.11 3.48
CA SER A 249 6.03 -1.92 2.62
C SER A 249 6.37 -0.65 3.41
N ILE A 250 5.84 -0.45 4.61
CA ILE A 250 6.10 0.75 5.42
C ILE A 250 7.57 0.85 5.83
N PRO A 251 8.24 -0.20 6.36
CA PRO A 251 9.68 -0.17 6.57
C PRO A 251 10.50 0.10 5.30
N ALA A 252 10.07 -0.44 4.15
CA ALA A 252 10.74 -0.20 2.88
C ALA A 252 10.73 1.29 2.49
N ILE A 253 9.64 2.01 2.77
CA ILE A 253 9.56 3.45 2.54
C ILE A 253 10.36 4.23 3.58
N PHE A 254 10.39 3.79 4.85
CA PHE A 254 11.25 4.41 5.88
C PHE A 254 12.74 4.31 5.57
N ALA A 255 13.16 3.32 4.79
CA ALA A 255 14.52 3.26 4.25
C ALA A 255 14.84 4.37 3.23
N VAL A 256 13.82 4.98 2.64
CA VAL A 256 13.95 6.08 1.67
C VAL A 256 13.87 7.43 2.37
N THR A 257 12.87 7.60 3.24
CA THR A 257 12.62 8.81 4.01
C THR A 257 11.84 8.51 5.27
N THR A 258 12.15 9.21 6.36
CA THR A 258 11.40 9.13 7.62
C THR A 258 10.37 10.25 7.77
N ASP A 259 10.27 11.16 6.78
CA ASP A 259 9.28 12.24 6.79
C ASP A 259 7.85 11.68 6.63
N PRO A 260 6.96 11.85 7.62
CA PRO A 260 5.63 11.24 7.61
C PRO A 260 4.74 11.78 6.49
N PHE A 261 4.94 13.02 6.04
CA PHE A 261 4.20 13.59 4.91
C PHE A 261 4.52 12.84 3.62
N ILE A 262 5.82 12.62 3.34
CA ILE A 262 6.26 11.94 2.13
C ILE A 262 5.87 10.47 2.16
N VAL A 263 6.05 9.80 3.31
CA VAL A 263 5.67 8.40 3.49
C VAL A 263 4.16 8.22 3.26
N LEU A 264 3.32 9.07 3.87
CA LEU A 264 1.87 8.95 3.73
C LEU A 264 1.41 9.31 2.32
N THR A 265 1.90 10.41 1.74
CA THR A 265 1.46 10.84 0.41
C THR A 265 1.85 9.85 -0.67
N SER A 266 3.09 9.35 -0.69
CA SER A 266 3.54 8.35 -1.66
C SER A 266 2.74 7.05 -1.55
N ASN A 267 2.45 6.60 -0.32
CA ASN A 267 1.68 5.41 -0.04
C ASN A 267 0.22 5.56 -0.51
N LEU A 268 -0.48 6.64 -0.12
CA LEU A 268 -1.88 6.84 -0.48
C LEU A 268 -2.06 7.03 -1.99
N PHE A 269 -1.18 7.77 -2.67
CA PHE A 269 -1.23 7.87 -4.14
C PHE A 269 -1.03 6.50 -4.83
N ALA A 270 -0.21 5.62 -4.27
CA ALA A 270 -0.02 4.27 -4.81
C ALA A 270 -1.27 3.38 -4.62
N ILE A 271 -1.94 3.49 -3.46
CA ILE A 271 -3.19 2.75 -3.15
C ILE A 271 -4.35 3.25 -4.01
N LEU A 272 -4.46 4.55 -4.21
CA LEU A 272 -5.43 5.13 -5.12
C LEU A 272 -5.17 4.58 -6.53
N GLY A 273 -6.16 3.92 -7.11
CA GLY A 273 -6.02 3.20 -8.37
C GLY A 273 -5.74 1.69 -8.24
N LEU A 274 -5.58 1.12 -7.02
CA LEU A 274 -5.48 -0.33 -6.82
C LEU A 274 -6.65 -1.08 -7.46
N ARG A 275 -7.84 -0.52 -7.41
CA ARG A 275 -9.03 -1.10 -8.00
C ARG A 275 -8.94 -1.17 -9.53
N ALA A 276 -8.48 -0.10 -10.20
CA ALA A 276 -8.23 -0.12 -11.63
C ALA A 276 -7.15 -1.16 -11.98
N MET A 277 -6.11 -1.22 -11.17
CA MET A 277 -5.04 -2.21 -11.31
C MET A 277 -5.55 -3.65 -11.07
N TYR A 278 -6.49 -3.86 -10.15
CA TYR A 278 -7.14 -5.15 -9.96
C TYR A 278 -7.80 -5.64 -11.25
N PHE A 279 -8.66 -4.81 -11.87
CA PHE A 279 -9.32 -5.19 -13.12
C PHE A 279 -8.35 -5.32 -14.31
N LEU A 280 -7.25 -4.57 -14.31
CA LEU A 280 -6.19 -4.72 -15.29
C LEU A 280 -5.48 -6.07 -15.15
N LEU A 281 -5.07 -6.42 -13.93
CA LEU A 281 -4.32 -7.63 -13.64
C LEU A 281 -5.19 -8.89 -13.67
N SER A 282 -6.47 -8.82 -13.31
CA SER A 282 -7.38 -9.98 -13.37
C SER A 282 -7.46 -10.62 -14.76
N ASN A 283 -7.22 -9.84 -15.82
CA ASN A 283 -7.20 -10.33 -17.20
C ASN A 283 -5.83 -10.89 -17.64
N VAL A 284 -4.76 -10.64 -16.88
CA VAL A 284 -3.39 -11.00 -17.29
C VAL A 284 -2.54 -11.56 -16.14
N ALA A 285 -3.16 -11.95 -15.03
CA ALA A 285 -2.49 -12.39 -13.81
C ALA A 285 -1.44 -13.49 -14.06
N GLU A 286 -1.77 -14.48 -14.88
CA GLU A 286 -0.86 -15.58 -15.23
C GLU A 286 0.41 -15.12 -15.97
N ARG A 287 0.44 -13.89 -16.49
CA ARG A 287 1.57 -13.34 -17.24
C ARG A 287 2.61 -12.64 -16.39
N PHE A 288 2.40 -12.49 -15.07
CA PHE A 288 3.29 -11.77 -14.15
C PHE A 288 4.05 -12.66 -13.16
N SER A 289 4.29 -13.93 -13.50
CA SER A 289 4.94 -14.91 -12.63
C SER A 289 6.33 -14.51 -12.12
N MET A 290 7.07 -13.69 -12.88
CA MET A 290 8.42 -13.26 -12.50
C MET A 290 8.45 -12.08 -11.53
N LEU A 291 7.33 -11.36 -11.33
CA LEU A 291 7.30 -10.12 -10.54
C LEU A 291 7.70 -10.35 -9.10
N LYS A 292 7.30 -11.47 -8.48
CA LYS A 292 7.68 -11.85 -7.11
C LYS A 292 9.20 -11.88 -6.90
N TYR A 293 9.97 -12.34 -7.89
CA TYR A 293 11.43 -12.37 -7.80
C TYR A 293 12.03 -10.97 -7.87
N GLY A 294 11.48 -10.09 -8.72
CA GLY A 294 11.90 -8.69 -8.79
C GLY A 294 11.65 -7.97 -7.46
N LEU A 295 10.47 -8.17 -6.86
CA LEU A 295 10.15 -7.60 -5.54
C LEU A 295 11.04 -8.16 -4.44
N ALA A 296 11.32 -9.46 -4.44
CA ALA A 296 12.25 -10.07 -3.50
C ALA A 296 13.64 -9.41 -3.58
N VAL A 297 14.18 -9.19 -4.78
CA VAL A 297 15.47 -8.51 -4.98
C VAL A 297 15.42 -7.06 -4.50
N VAL A 298 14.31 -6.34 -4.74
CA VAL A 298 14.12 -4.98 -4.21
C VAL A 298 14.13 -4.95 -2.68
N LEU A 299 13.40 -5.87 -2.02
CA LEU A 299 13.36 -5.96 -0.55
C LEU A 299 14.74 -6.28 0.03
N VAL A 300 15.49 -7.21 -0.59
CA VAL A 300 16.86 -7.53 -0.18
C VAL A 300 17.76 -6.29 -0.32
N PHE A 301 17.70 -5.58 -1.45
CA PHE A 301 18.48 -4.36 -1.65
C PHE A 301 18.16 -3.30 -0.59
N ILE A 302 16.88 -3.05 -0.32
CA ILE A 302 16.43 -2.07 0.66
C ILE A 302 16.85 -2.49 2.07
N GLY A 303 16.69 -3.77 2.43
CA GLY A 303 17.13 -4.32 3.71
C GLY A 303 18.63 -4.12 3.94
N ILE A 304 19.47 -4.45 2.95
CA ILE A 304 20.91 -4.20 2.99
C ILE A 304 21.20 -2.71 3.15
N LYS A 305 20.55 -1.84 2.35
CA LYS A 305 20.72 -0.39 2.44
C LYS A 305 20.47 0.13 3.85
N MET A 306 19.41 -0.33 4.52
CA MET A 306 19.08 0.08 5.89
C MET A 306 20.14 -0.38 6.90
N LEU A 307 20.65 -1.59 6.75
CA LEU A 307 21.67 -2.15 7.65
C LEU A 307 23.02 -1.45 7.54
N ILE A 308 23.36 -0.93 6.35
CA ILE A 308 24.65 -0.26 6.12
C ILE A 308 24.61 1.25 6.24
N VAL A 309 23.48 1.84 6.61
CA VAL A 309 23.26 3.30 6.58
C VAL A 309 24.31 4.10 7.36
N GLU A 310 24.81 3.57 8.48
CA GLU A 310 25.88 4.22 9.27
C GLU A 310 27.24 4.17 8.58
N PHE A 311 27.52 3.14 7.78
CA PHE A 311 28.81 2.97 7.10
C PHE A 311 28.83 3.64 5.74
N TYR A 312 27.70 3.61 5.03
CA TYR A 312 27.59 4.14 3.69
C TYR A 312 26.17 4.65 3.38
N HIS A 313 26.07 5.95 3.13
CA HIS A 313 24.78 6.56 2.78
C HIS A 313 24.54 6.49 1.27
N ILE A 314 23.58 5.66 0.85
CA ILE A 314 23.15 5.56 -0.55
C ILE A 314 22.15 6.69 -0.86
N PRO A 315 22.45 7.61 -1.79
CA PRO A 315 21.53 8.69 -2.17
C PRO A 315 20.19 8.15 -2.70
N VAL A 316 19.13 8.92 -2.47
CA VAL A 316 17.76 8.54 -2.90
C VAL A 316 17.68 8.31 -4.41
N ALA A 317 18.36 9.17 -5.20
CA ALA A 317 18.41 9.03 -6.66
C ALA A 317 19.01 7.69 -7.12
N VAL A 318 20.09 7.24 -6.44
CA VAL A 318 20.70 5.93 -6.72
C VAL A 318 19.72 4.80 -6.35
N SER A 319 19.07 4.91 -5.18
CA SER A 319 18.06 3.93 -4.76
C SER A 319 16.91 3.81 -5.76
N LEU A 320 16.37 4.93 -6.22
CA LEU A 320 15.31 4.97 -7.24
C LEU A 320 15.78 4.32 -8.55
N SER A 321 16.99 4.62 -8.98
CA SER A 321 17.56 4.04 -10.21
C SER A 321 17.72 2.52 -10.10
N VAL A 322 18.23 2.02 -8.98
CA VAL A 322 18.39 0.58 -8.72
C VAL A 322 17.04 -0.12 -8.71
N VAL A 323 16.06 0.42 -7.97
CA VAL A 323 14.70 -0.12 -7.93
C VAL A 323 14.07 -0.11 -9.33
N GLY A 324 14.21 0.99 -10.07
CA GLY A 324 13.70 1.11 -11.43
C GLY A 324 14.33 0.09 -12.40
N VAL A 325 15.65 -0.15 -12.31
CA VAL A 325 16.36 -1.15 -13.12
C VAL A 325 15.92 -2.57 -12.76
N ILE A 326 15.79 -2.90 -11.47
CA ILE A 326 15.33 -4.23 -11.02
C ILE A 326 13.91 -4.49 -11.54
N LEU A 327 12.99 -3.57 -11.30
CA LEU A 327 11.58 -3.73 -11.69
C LEU A 327 11.42 -3.73 -13.22
N GLY A 328 12.07 -2.81 -13.93
CA GLY A 328 12.05 -2.74 -15.38
C GLY A 328 12.67 -3.98 -16.03
N GLY A 329 13.82 -4.45 -15.51
CA GLY A 329 14.45 -5.69 -15.94
C GLY A 329 13.55 -6.91 -15.70
N THR A 330 12.89 -6.98 -14.55
CA THR A 330 11.94 -8.04 -14.23
C THR A 330 10.77 -8.08 -15.22
N LEU A 331 10.19 -6.92 -15.54
CA LEU A 331 9.10 -6.82 -16.52
C LEU A 331 9.54 -7.23 -17.93
N LEU A 332 10.76 -6.86 -18.35
CA LEU A 332 11.33 -7.26 -19.63
C LEU A 332 11.57 -8.76 -19.71
N ILE A 333 12.15 -9.36 -18.66
CA ILE A 333 12.36 -10.81 -18.56
C ILE A 333 11.01 -11.53 -18.61
N ASN A 334 10.05 -11.05 -17.84
CA ASN A 334 8.68 -11.61 -17.80
C ASN A 334 8.03 -11.57 -19.20
N ALA A 335 8.13 -10.45 -19.91
CA ALA A 335 7.61 -10.32 -21.26
C ALA A 335 8.32 -11.26 -22.26
N TRP A 336 9.64 -11.45 -22.12
CA TRP A 336 10.41 -12.37 -22.95
C TRP A 336 10.03 -13.83 -22.69
N VAL A 337 9.91 -14.25 -21.43
CA VAL A 337 9.49 -15.60 -21.03
C VAL A 337 8.09 -15.90 -21.59
N ASN A 338 7.15 -14.98 -21.44
CA ASN A 338 5.78 -15.14 -21.94
C ASN A 338 5.77 -15.31 -23.47
N ARG A 339 6.50 -14.47 -24.23
CA ARG A 339 6.62 -14.61 -25.69
C ARG A 339 7.22 -15.97 -26.11
N ARG A 340 8.17 -16.49 -25.34
CA ARG A 340 8.79 -17.80 -25.61
C ARG A 340 7.81 -18.94 -25.36
N ASN A 341 7.02 -18.86 -24.28
CA ASN A 341 6.00 -19.85 -23.95
C ASN A 341 4.85 -19.85 -24.97
N ASP A 342 4.41 -18.68 -25.40
CA ASP A 342 3.37 -18.54 -26.45
C ASP A 342 3.84 -19.19 -27.77
N ARG A 343 5.11 -18.99 -28.17
CA ARG A 343 5.68 -19.65 -29.38
C ARG A 343 5.73 -21.17 -29.27
N ARG A 344 6.02 -21.70 -28.07
CA ARG A 344 6.06 -23.17 -27.85
C ARG A 344 4.67 -23.81 -27.85
N ARG A 345 3.63 -23.05 -27.53
CA ARG A 345 2.23 -23.53 -27.58
C ARG A 345 1.65 -23.51 -29.00
N ILE A 346 2.26 -22.78 -29.92
CA ILE A 346 1.80 -22.62 -31.31
C ILE A 346 2.56 -23.56 -32.26
N SER A 347 3.74 -24.08 -31.90
CA SER A 347 4.41 -25.13 -32.69
C SER A 347 3.84 -26.49 -32.33
N PRO A 348 3.23 -27.24 -33.27
CA PRO A 348 2.63 -28.55 -33.06
C PRO A 348 3.66 -29.59 -32.67
#